data_ecadf682931ed8e0ff53fdeaf28c3bb5
#
_entry.id   ecadf682931ed8e0ff53fdeaf28c3bb5
#
_cell.length_a   1.000
_cell.length_b   1.000
_cell.length_c   1.000
_cell.angle_alpha   90.00
_cell.angle_beta   90.00
_cell.angle_gamma   90.00
#
_symmetry.space_group_name_H-M   'P 1'
#
loop_
_entity.id
_entity.type
_entity.pdbx_description
1 polymer ?
#
loop_
_entity_poly.entity_id
_entity_poly.type
_entity_poly.pdbx_seq_one_letter_code
_entity_poly.pdbx_strand_id
1 'polypeptide(L)'
;EDEELEGDRASASMVRQKYERSERDKQTQNLRGGRVLPMDSAAEAAATFMFRGSVVSCFEGHLTEYVALERRQLIDQLNETLRTETWAGDETNPNILSSALSVFLNVKKVFKRCSNLTRGRTLFAVHEVFLQLLSAYAKTLRERAQAACASAIDHRLPEAQRSSEIKTMCLIVNTAEFCVETIGPLGDSMIKSLDDGFKDKVDMMDVEDSFSATLSEALNKLIAAVEMRSNVVSGMLRVNWGALDVVGDQSEYVDTFERTIATALPILRASISDIHFTFFCEKLAASIAPKLYVAVFKCKRVSETGCQQMLLDVHAVKTLLSSMPTIGAPTTDGGG
;
A
#
# COMPACT_ATOMS: atom_id res chain seq x y z
N GLU A 1 -1.04 21.96 -17.37
CA GLU A 1 -0.32 21.32 -16.23
C GLU A 1 -0.95 21.68 -14.88
N ASP A 2 -1.72 22.77 -14.76
CA ASP A 2 -2.34 23.17 -13.49
C ASP A 2 -3.77 22.64 -13.28
N GLU A 3 -4.47 22.18 -14.31
CA GLU A 3 -5.86 21.68 -14.21
C GLU A 3 -5.96 20.20 -13.82
N GLU A 4 -4.95 19.36 -14.04
CA GLU A 4 -4.96 17.93 -13.66
C GLU A 4 -4.61 17.68 -12.18
N LEU A 5 -3.88 18.58 -11.55
CA LEU A 5 -3.64 18.55 -10.10
C LEU A 5 -4.89 18.93 -9.27
N GLU A 6 -5.90 19.54 -9.87
CA GLU A 6 -7.17 19.85 -9.22
C GLU A 6 -8.12 18.64 -9.14
N GLY A 7 -8.06 17.70 -10.07
CA GLY A 7 -8.94 16.52 -10.10
C GLY A 7 -8.69 15.56 -8.92
N ASP A 8 -7.45 15.28 -8.60
CA ASP A 8 -7.07 14.38 -7.48
C ASP A 8 -7.24 15.08 -6.12
N ARG A 9 -7.01 16.39 -6.04
CA ARG A 9 -7.35 17.20 -4.87
C ARG A 9 -8.85 17.26 -4.63
N ALA A 10 -9.67 17.25 -5.69
CA ALA A 10 -11.12 17.23 -5.59
C ALA A 10 -11.65 15.89 -5.05
N SER A 11 -11.05 14.76 -5.42
CA SER A 11 -11.45 13.43 -4.91
C SER A 11 -11.09 13.26 -3.42
N ALA A 12 -9.88 13.61 -3.02
CA ALA A 12 -9.47 13.62 -1.60
C ALA A 12 -10.28 14.62 -0.77
N SER A 13 -10.63 15.78 -1.36
CA SER A 13 -11.49 16.80 -0.76
C SER A 13 -12.92 16.30 -0.56
N MET A 14 -13.49 15.54 -1.51
CA MET A 14 -14.84 14.97 -1.38
C MET A 14 -14.92 13.92 -0.27
N VAL A 15 -13.93 13.07 -0.13
CA VAL A 15 -13.86 12.08 0.97
C VAL A 15 -13.76 12.80 2.31
N ARG A 16 -12.93 13.84 2.40
CA ARG A 16 -12.78 14.68 3.59
C ARG A 16 -14.08 15.44 3.92
N GLN A 17 -14.76 15.98 2.92
CA GLN A 17 -16.02 16.69 3.08
C GLN A 17 -17.18 15.78 3.48
N LYS A 18 -17.20 14.54 2.98
CA LYS A 18 -18.17 13.50 3.37
C LYS A 18 -17.97 13.05 4.82
N TYR A 19 -16.72 12.99 5.27
CA TYR A 19 -16.35 12.68 6.65
C TYR A 19 -16.74 13.80 7.61
N GLU A 20 -16.46 15.05 7.24
CA GLU A 20 -16.81 16.24 8.03
C GLU A 20 -18.34 16.48 8.11
N ARG A 21 -19.10 16.12 7.05
CA ARG A 21 -20.57 16.14 7.07
C ARG A 21 -21.13 15.09 8.03
N SER A 22 -20.61 13.86 8.00
CA SER A 22 -21.03 12.78 8.89
C SER A 22 -20.78 13.11 10.37
N GLU A 23 -19.71 13.82 10.68
CA GLU A 23 -19.41 14.26 12.05
C GLU A 23 -20.31 15.44 12.49
N ARG A 24 -20.61 16.38 11.59
CA ARG A 24 -21.54 17.49 11.87
C ARG A 24 -22.98 17.01 12.07
N ASP A 25 -23.43 16.03 11.27
CA ASP A 25 -24.80 15.48 11.40
C ASP A 25 -24.94 14.69 12.71
N LYS A 26 -23.90 13.99 13.16
CA LYS A 26 -23.87 13.35 14.47
C LYS A 26 -23.88 14.34 15.63
N GLN A 27 -23.21 15.47 15.47
CA GLN A 27 -23.15 16.54 16.46
C GLN A 27 -24.48 17.29 16.57
N THR A 28 -25.20 17.45 15.42
CA THR A 28 -26.53 18.08 15.36
C THR A 28 -27.65 17.17 15.89
N GLN A 29 -27.54 15.84 15.74
CA GLN A 29 -28.51 14.91 16.33
C GLN A 29 -28.39 14.83 17.85
N ASN A 30 -27.21 14.97 18.41
CA ASN A 30 -27.01 15.02 19.87
C ASN A 30 -27.52 16.33 20.52
N LEU A 31 -27.74 17.39 19.76
CA LEU A 31 -28.24 18.68 20.25
C LEU A 31 -29.78 18.81 20.25
N ARG A 32 -30.53 17.88 19.65
CA ARG A 32 -31.99 17.94 19.51
C ARG A 32 -32.81 17.20 20.56
N GLY A 33 -32.19 16.53 21.52
CA GLY A 33 -32.89 15.68 22.50
C GLY A 33 -32.59 16.02 23.96
N GLY A 34 -32.71 17.27 24.41
CA GLY A 34 -32.54 17.57 25.84
C GLY A 34 -32.92 19.00 26.18
N ARG A 35 -34.00 19.13 26.92
CA ARG A 35 -34.45 20.39 27.55
C ARG A 35 -33.43 20.74 28.62
N VAL A 36 -32.55 21.70 28.37
CA VAL A 36 -31.53 22.17 29.33
C VAL A 36 -32.01 23.42 30.01
N LEU A 37 -32.07 23.38 31.35
CA LEU A 37 -32.15 24.58 32.22
C LEU A 37 -30.76 25.25 32.24
N PRO A 38 -30.67 26.61 32.28
CA PRO A 38 -29.39 27.28 32.26
C PRO A 38 -28.75 27.24 33.67
N MET A 39 -27.67 26.51 33.79
CA MET A 39 -26.70 26.66 34.89
C MET A 39 -25.28 26.76 34.31
N ASP A 40 -24.41 27.50 34.98
CA ASP A 40 -23.06 27.87 34.56
C ASP A 40 -22.26 26.73 33.94
N SER A 41 -22.24 26.66 32.62
CA SER A 41 -21.72 25.52 31.84
C SER A 41 -20.21 25.30 31.98
N ALA A 42 -19.45 26.34 32.35
CA ALA A 42 -18.00 26.23 32.51
C ALA A 42 -17.59 25.61 33.84
N ALA A 43 -18.31 25.93 34.92
CA ALA A 43 -18.04 25.38 36.26
C ALA A 43 -18.47 23.91 36.36
N GLU A 44 -19.57 23.57 35.72
CA GLU A 44 -20.08 22.15 35.69
C GLU A 44 -19.22 21.29 34.79
N ALA A 45 -18.76 21.80 33.64
CA ALA A 45 -17.78 21.11 32.79
C ALA A 45 -16.43 20.93 33.51
N ALA A 46 -15.96 21.93 34.25
CA ALA A 46 -14.74 21.82 35.07
C ALA A 46 -14.91 20.86 36.25
N ALA A 47 -16.05 20.87 36.94
CA ALA A 47 -16.35 19.94 38.04
C ALA A 47 -16.50 18.50 37.53
N THR A 48 -17.16 18.28 36.41
CA THR A 48 -17.27 16.96 35.76
C THR A 48 -15.91 16.47 35.29
N PHE A 49 -15.05 17.36 34.80
CA PHE A 49 -13.70 17.05 34.39
C PHE A 49 -12.81 16.63 35.58
N MET A 50 -12.88 17.37 36.70
CA MET A 50 -12.15 17.04 37.93
C MET A 50 -12.66 15.74 38.58
N PHE A 51 -13.96 15.49 38.57
CA PHE A 51 -14.56 14.29 39.15
C PHE A 51 -14.22 13.03 38.36
N ARG A 52 -14.24 13.09 37.03
CA ARG A 52 -13.82 11.96 36.18
C ARG A 52 -12.36 11.58 36.42
N GLY A 53 -11.46 12.52 36.50
CA GLY A 53 -10.04 12.26 36.79
C GLY A 53 -9.80 11.63 38.17
N SER A 54 -10.48 12.12 39.21
CA SER A 54 -10.30 11.66 40.59
C SER A 54 -10.83 10.25 40.85
N VAL A 55 -11.95 9.86 40.23
CA VAL A 55 -12.51 8.51 40.38
C VAL A 55 -11.73 7.49 39.58
N VAL A 56 -11.36 7.82 38.34
CA VAL A 56 -10.62 6.89 37.46
C VAL A 56 -9.20 6.65 37.95
N SER A 57 -8.53 7.65 38.57
CA SER A 57 -7.19 7.48 39.13
C SER A 57 -7.13 6.39 40.22
N CYS A 58 -8.20 6.20 40.98
CA CYS A 58 -8.31 5.12 41.99
C CYS A 58 -8.31 3.72 41.35
N PHE A 59 -8.78 3.60 40.11
CA PHE A 59 -8.87 2.33 39.38
C PHE A 59 -7.72 2.10 38.41
N GLU A 60 -6.89 3.07 38.16
CA GLU A 60 -5.85 3.01 37.12
C GLU A 60 -4.87 1.85 37.33
N GLY A 61 -4.61 1.45 38.58
CA GLY A 61 -3.82 0.27 38.91
C GLY A 61 -4.46 -1.07 38.48
N HIS A 62 -5.77 -1.10 38.32
CA HIS A 62 -6.54 -2.28 37.91
C HIS A 62 -6.83 -2.33 36.40
N LEU A 63 -6.56 -1.24 35.66
CA LEU A 63 -6.81 -1.16 34.21
C LEU A 63 -5.80 -1.92 33.36
N THR A 64 -4.77 -2.52 33.96
CA THR A 64 -3.82 -3.42 33.27
C THR A 64 -4.54 -4.61 32.63
N GLU A 65 -5.53 -5.20 33.34
CA GLU A 65 -6.34 -6.30 32.81
C GLU A 65 -7.21 -5.84 31.62
N TYR A 66 -7.70 -4.60 31.65
CA TYR A 66 -8.41 -4.00 30.53
C TYR A 66 -7.53 -3.90 29.28
N VAL A 67 -6.28 -3.41 29.43
CA VAL A 67 -5.32 -3.35 28.32
C VAL A 67 -5.00 -4.73 27.77
N ALA A 68 -4.82 -5.73 28.66
CA ALA A 68 -4.57 -7.11 28.26
C ALA A 68 -5.78 -7.72 27.47
N LEU A 69 -6.99 -7.40 27.90
CA LEU A 69 -8.22 -7.81 27.20
C LEU A 69 -8.34 -7.17 25.82
N GLU A 70 -8.15 -5.84 25.72
CA GLU A 70 -8.20 -5.13 24.44
C GLU A 70 -7.10 -5.63 23.48
N ARG A 71 -5.90 -5.88 23.99
CA ARG A 71 -4.81 -6.49 23.20
C ARG A 71 -5.23 -7.84 22.62
N ARG A 72 -5.77 -8.74 23.44
CA ARG A 72 -6.23 -10.06 22.99
C ARG A 72 -7.30 -9.92 21.91
N GLN A 73 -8.33 -9.10 22.17
CA GLN A 73 -9.42 -8.88 21.23
C GLN A 73 -8.93 -8.31 19.88
N LEU A 74 -8.01 -7.34 19.90
CA LEU A 74 -7.44 -6.77 18.67
C LEU A 74 -6.64 -7.79 17.88
N ILE A 75 -5.85 -8.63 18.55
CA ILE A 75 -5.08 -9.70 17.89
C ILE A 75 -6.02 -10.76 17.30
N ASP A 76 -7.04 -11.18 18.04
CA ASP A 76 -8.01 -12.16 17.57
C ASP A 76 -8.79 -11.62 16.37
N GLN A 77 -9.20 -10.34 16.40
CA GLN A 77 -9.85 -9.66 15.30
C GLN A 77 -8.93 -9.53 14.07
N LEU A 78 -7.64 -9.20 14.26
CA LEU A 78 -6.67 -9.17 13.17
C LEU A 78 -6.54 -10.54 12.51
N ASN A 79 -6.34 -11.58 13.30
CA ASN A 79 -6.20 -12.95 12.80
C ASN A 79 -7.44 -13.41 12.03
N GLU A 80 -8.64 -13.12 12.54
CA GLU A 80 -9.89 -13.46 11.85
C GLU A 80 -10.05 -12.66 10.54
N THR A 81 -9.75 -11.35 10.57
CA THR A 81 -9.79 -10.50 9.39
C THR A 81 -8.82 -11.02 8.30
N LEU A 82 -7.60 -11.38 8.69
CA LEU A 82 -6.60 -11.91 7.76
C LEU A 82 -6.98 -13.31 7.22
N ARG A 83 -7.64 -14.13 8.03
CA ARG A 83 -8.13 -15.45 7.62
C ARG A 83 -9.24 -15.36 6.57
N THR A 84 -10.08 -14.33 6.65
CA THR A 84 -11.19 -14.11 5.72
C THR A 84 -10.84 -13.17 4.56
N GLU A 85 -9.64 -12.56 4.56
CA GLU A 85 -9.21 -11.66 3.49
C GLU A 85 -9.04 -12.41 2.17
N THR A 86 -9.72 -11.91 1.14
CA THR A 86 -9.69 -12.50 -0.20
C THR A 86 -8.46 -12.13 -1.01
N TRP A 87 -7.69 -11.13 -0.56
CA TRP A 87 -6.54 -10.53 -1.26
C TRP A 87 -6.88 -10.01 -2.66
N ALA A 88 -8.16 -9.80 -2.90
CA ALA A 88 -8.71 -9.14 -4.08
C ALA A 88 -9.42 -7.86 -3.63
N GLY A 89 -9.42 -6.83 -4.43
CA GLY A 89 -10.15 -5.60 -4.10
C GLY A 89 -11.64 -5.89 -3.87
N ASP A 90 -12.26 -5.19 -2.92
CA ASP A 90 -13.68 -5.25 -2.65
C ASP A 90 -14.43 -4.32 -3.62
N GLU A 91 -15.70 -4.60 -3.91
CA GLU A 91 -16.56 -3.76 -4.77
C GLU A 91 -16.66 -2.32 -4.29
N THR A 92 -16.59 -2.11 -2.96
CA THR A 92 -16.66 -0.78 -2.34
C THR A 92 -15.32 -0.03 -2.31
N ASN A 93 -14.20 -0.77 -2.27
CA ASN A 93 -12.84 -0.23 -2.23
C ASN A 93 -11.92 -1.11 -3.08
N PRO A 94 -11.94 -0.98 -4.40
CA PRO A 94 -11.22 -1.88 -5.30
C PRO A 94 -9.70 -1.77 -5.19
N ASN A 95 -9.20 -0.68 -4.60
CA ASN A 95 -7.77 -0.36 -4.59
C ASN A 95 -7.09 -0.60 -3.23
N ILE A 96 -7.83 -0.92 -2.17
CA ILE A 96 -7.30 -1.11 -0.81
C ILE A 96 -7.89 -2.40 -0.23
N LEU A 97 -7.07 -3.17 0.49
CA LEU A 97 -7.53 -4.37 1.17
C LEU A 97 -8.54 -4.05 2.28
N SER A 98 -9.61 -4.83 2.36
CA SER A 98 -10.66 -4.68 3.37
C SER A 98 -10.12 -4.85 4.78
N SER A 99 -9.09 -5.65 4.96
CA SER A 99 -8.39 -5.86 6.22
C SER A 99 -7.80 -4.56 6.80
N ALA A 100 -7.24 -3.67 5.97
CA ALA A 100 -6.72 -2.38 6.45
C ALA A 100 -7.81 -1.52 7.07
N LEU A 101 -8.94 -1.38 6.37
CA LEU A 101 -10.09 -0.61 6.86
C LEU A 101 -10.60 -1.18 8.19
N SER A 102 -10.69 -2.51 8.29
CA SER A 102 -11.13 -3.21 9.50
C SER A 102 -10.16 -3.00 10.66
N VAL A 103 -8.85 -3.09 10.44
CA VAL A 103 -7.81 -2.86 11.46
C VAL A 103 -7.91 -1.45 12.01
N PHE A 104 -7.90 -0.43 11.14
CA PHE A 104 -7.99 0.97 11.61
C PHE A 104 -9.34 1.30 12.25
N LEU A 105 -10.44 0.70 11.80
CA LEU A 105 -11.75 0.84 12.45
C LEU A 105 -11.71 0.28 13.87
N ASN A 106 -11.12 -0.89 14.08
CA ASN A 106 -11.01 -1.52 15.39
C ASN A 106 -10.08 -0.72 16.32
N VAL A 107 -8.93 -0.25 15.81
CA VAL A 107 -8.05 0.67 16.54
C VAL A 107 -8.81 1.93 16.99
N LYS A 108 -9.56 2.58 16.09
CA LYS A 108 -10.37 3.76 16.42
C LYS A 108 -11.45 3.47 17.46
N LYS A 109 -12.10 2.30 17.40
CA LYS A 109 -13.11 1.89 18.41
C LYS A 109 -12.48 1.73 19.79
N VAL A 110 -11.34 1.03 19.89
CA VAL A 110 -10.63 0.84 21.15
C VAL A 110 -10.09 2.17 21.68
N PHE A 111 -9.49 2.98 20.82
CA PHE A 111 -9.03 4.32 21.20
C PHE A 111 -10.16 5.17 21.78
N LYS A 112 -11.33 5.23 21.12
CA LYS A 112 -12.49 5.97 21.60
C LYS A 112 -13.00 5.45 22.94
N ARG A 113 -13.04 4.13 23.15
CA ARG A 113 -13.46 3.54 24.44
C ARG A 113 -12.48 3.93 25.55
N CYS A 114 -11.18 3.73 25.30
CA CYS A 114 -10.15 4.01 26.29
C CYS A 114 -10.03 5.50 26.62
N SER A 115 -10.06 6.39 25.63
CA SER A 115 -9.98 7.84 25.85
C SER A 115 -11.18 8.43 26.61
N ASN A 116 -12.32 7.72 26.62
CA ASN A 116 -13.47 8.07 27.47
C ASN A 116 -13.30 7.62 28.93
N LEU A 117 -12.44 6.62 29.18
CA LEU A 117 -12.16 6.12 30.52
C LEU A 117 -11.03 6.88 31.19
N THR A 118 -9.89 7.05 30.50
CA THR A 118 -8.68 7.61 31.05
C THR A 118 -7.87 8.36 30.00
N ARG A 119 -7.04 9.30 30.46
CA ARG A 119 -6.08 10.04 29.63
C ARG A 119 -4.62 9.80 30.05
N GLY A 120 -4.42 8.96 31.08
CA GLY A 120 -3.13 8.72 31.70
C GLY A 120 -2.44 7.46 31.14
N ARG A 121 -1.78 6.76 32.05
CA ARG A 121 -0.92 5.59 31.78
C ARG A 121 -1.62 4.49 30.98
N THR A 122 -2.90 4.23 31.26
CA THR A 122 -3.65 3.16 30.58
C THR A 122 -3.87 3.48 29.08
N LEU A 123 -4.21 4.73 28.74
CA LEU A 123 -4.34 5.13 27.33
C LEU A 123 -2.99 5.05 26.61
N PHE A 124 -1.90 5.40 27.30
CA PHE A 124 -0.55 5.21 26.76
C PHE A 124 -0.20 3.73 26.56
N ALA A 125 -0.57 2.85 27.49
CA ALA A 125 -0.37 1.41 27.31
C ALA A 125 -1.18 0.84 26.12
N VAL A 126 -2.37 1.39 25.82
CA VAL A 126 -3.13 1.03 24.62
C VAL A 126 -2.42 1.51 23.34
N HIS A 127 -1.72 2.64 23.37
CA HIS A 127 -0.87 3.07 22.26
C HIS A 127 0.19 2.00 21.93
N GLU A 128 0.88 1.46 22.94
CA GLU A 128 1.87 0.38 22.72
C GLU A 128 1.23 -0.88 22.09
N VAL A 129 -0.01 -1.19 22.46
CA VAL A 129 -0.77 -2.27 21.81
C VAL A 129 -1.02 -1.97 20.33
N PHE A 130 -1.34 -0.73 19.98
CA PHE A 130 -1.54 -0.34 18.57
C PHE A 130 -0.26 -0.44 17.76
N LEU A 131 0.89 -0.04 18.32
CA LEU A 131 2.18 -0.22 17.64
C LEU A 131 2.45 -1.68 17.31
N GLN A 132 2.23 -2.58 18.28
CA GLN A 132 2.42 -4.02 18.07
C GLN A 132 1.45 -4.59 17.03
N LEU A 133 0.18 -4.21 17.08
CA LEU A 133 -0.85 -4.66 16.13
C LEU A 133 -0.52 -4.22 14.70
N LEU A 134 -0.21 -2.94 14.52
CA LEU A 134 0.08 -2.36 13.21
C LEU A 134 1.39 -2.92 12.62
N SER A 135 2.42 -3.11 13.45
CA SER A 135 3.67 -3.77 13.02
C SER A 135 3.43 -5.22 12.60
N ALA A 136 2.58 -5.96 13.31
CA ALA A 136 2.20 -7.32 12.93
C ALA A 136 1.45 -7.34 11.60
N TYR A 137 0.56 -6.37 11.36
CA TYR A 137 -0.16 -6.24 10.10
C TYR A 137 0.79 -5.91 8.95
N ALA A 138 1.71 -4.95 9.11
CA ALA A 138 2.73 -4.63 8.11
C ALA A 138 3.59 -5.84 7.74
N LYS A 139 3.97 -6.65 8.74
CA LYS A 139 4.70 -7.91 8.52
C LYS A 139 3.90 -8.88 7.66
N THR A 140 2.61 -9.07 7.94
CA THR A 140 1.74 -9.96 7.15
C THR A 140 1.61 -9.49 5.71
N LEU A 141 1.48 -8.19 5.46
CA LEU A 141 1.46 -7.64 4.10
C LEU A 141 2.76 -7.96 3.34
N ARG A 142 3.93 -7.83 3.98
CA ARG A 142 5.23 -8.19 3.37
C ARG A 142 5.33 -9.67 3.04
N GLU A 143 4.92 -10.53 3.96
CA GLU A 143 4.91 -11.98 3.75
C GLU A 143 3.99 -12.36 2.58
N ARG A 144 2.82 -11.72 2.48
CA ARG A 144 1.89 -11.95 1.36
C ARG A 144 2.45 -11.42 0.03
N ALA A 145 3.10 -10.25 0.02
CA ALA A 145 3.77 -9.73 -1.18
C ALA A 145 4.88 -10.68 -1.66
N GLN A 146 5.64 -11.26 -0.73
CA GLN A 146 6.66 -12.26 -1.06
C GLN A 146 6.03 -13.52 -1.68
N ALA A 147 4.95 -14.03 -1.10
CA ALA A 147 4.22 -15.19 -1.63
C ALA A 147 3.61 -14.89 -3.01
N ALA A 148 3.01 -13.70 -3.19
CA ALA A 148 2.45 -13.26 -4.46
C ALA A 148 3.53 -13.18 -5.56
N CYS A 149 4.70 -12.63 -5.24
CA CYS A 149 5.83 -12.59 -6.16
C CYS A 149 6.25 -14.00 -6.59
N ALA A 150 6.39 -14.93 -5.65
CA ALA A 150 6.75 -16.32 -5.95
C ALA A 150 5.72 -16.99 -6.86
N SER A 151 4.42 -16.81 -6.57
CA SER A 151 3.33 -17.36 -7.40
C SER A 151 3.26 -16.70 -8.79
N ALA A 152 3.50 -15.39 -8.88
CA ALA A 152 3.50 -14.68 -10.17
C ALA A 152 4.60 -15.19 -11.12
N ILE A 153 5.70 -15.69 -10.59
CA ILE A 153 6.85 -16.21 -11.36
C ILE A 153 6.67 -17.70 -11.72
N ASP A 154 5.89 -18.44 -10.97
CA ASP A 154 5.76 -19.90 -11.17
C ASP A 154 5.06 -20.23 -12.49
N HIS A 155 5.83 -20.74 -13.43
CA HIS A 155 5.33 -21.15 -14.76
C HIS A 155 4.36 -22.34 -14.73
N ARG A 156 4.25 -23.05 -13.60
CA ARG A 156 3.28 -24.15 -13.43
C ARG A 156 1.87 -23.64 -13.22
N LEU A 157 1.73 -22.38 -12.76
CA LEU A 157 0.43 -21.78 -12.52
C LEU A 157 -0.16 -21.19 -13.81
N PRO A 158 -1.50 -21.23 -13.97
CA PRO A 158 -2.18 -20.59 -15.08
C PRO A 158 -1.87 -19.09 -15.17
N GLU A 159 -1.84 -18.53 -16.38
CA GLU A 159 -1.56 -17.11 -16.62
C GLU A 159 -2.54 -16.20 -15.85
N ALA A 160 -3.83 -16.56 -15.81
CA ALA A 160 -4.84 -15.81 -15.08
C ALA A 160 -4.51 -15.70 -13.57
N GLN A 161 -4.03 -16.80 -12.97
CA GLN A 161 -3.63 -16.80 -11.56
C GLN A 161 -2.37 -15.97 -11.36
N ARG A 162 -1.36 -16.08 -12.21
CA ARG A 162 -0.13 -15.27 -12.14
C ARG A 162 -0.43 -13.77 -12.28
N SER A 163 -1.35 -13.42 -13.17
CA SER A 163 -1.80 -12.03 -13.34
C SER A 163 -2.62 -11.53 -12.15
N SER A 164 -3.41 -12.38 -11.50
CA SER A 164 -4.11 -12.07 -10.25
C SER A 164 -3.13 -11.76 -9.11
N GLU A 165 -2.00 -12.47 -9.03
CA GLU A 165 -0.97 -12.21 -8.02
C GLU A 165 -0.26 -10.85 -8.25
N ILE A 166 -0.14 -10.40 -9.50
CA ILE A 166 0.32 -9.02 -9.80
C ILE A 166 -0.67 -8.00 -9.24
N LYS A 167 -1.99 -8.19 -9.42
CA LYS A 167 -3.01 -7.33 -8.82
C LYS A 167 -2.93 -7.32 -7.29
N THR A 168 -2.74 -8.48 -6.67
CA THR A 168 -2.56 -8.59 -5.22
C THR A 168 -1.36 -7.76 -4.74
N MET A 169 -0.23 -7.79 -5.45
CA MET A 169 0.92 -6.94 -5.10
C MET A 169 0.60 -5.46 -5.24
N CYS A 170 -0.13 -5.04 -6.27
CA CYS A 170 -0.60 -3.66 -6.42
C CYS A 170 -1.51 -3.23 -5.25
N LEU A 171 -2.44 -4.10 -4.84
CA LEU A 171 -3.30 -3.83 -3.67
C LEU A 171 -2.50 -3.69 -2.38
N ILE A 172 -1.44 -4.48 -2.21
CA ILE A 172 -0.56 -4.36 -1.04
C ILE A 172 0.20 -3.02 -1.06
N VAL A 173 0.67 -2.56 -2.23
CA VAL A 173 1.30 -1.24 -2.39
C VAL A 173 0.35 -0.14 -1.93
N ASN A 174 -0.86 -0.09 -2.50
CA ASN A 174 -1.85 0.94 -2.15
C ASN A 174 -2.30 0.84 -0.68
N THR A 175 -2.41 -0.38 -0.16
CA THR A 175 -2.79 -0.60 1.25
C THR A 175 -1.70 -0.10 2.19
N ALA A 176 -0.43 -0.32 1.87
CA ALA A 176 0.68 0.18 2.66
C ALA A 176 0.73 1.72 2.63
N GLU A 177 0.51 2.34 1.46
CA GLU A 177 0.40 3.80 1.30
C GLU A 177 -0.74 4.36 2.17
N PHE A 178 -1.94 3.78 2.09
CA PHE A 178 -3.08 4.15 2.92
C PHE A 178 -2.77 4.04 4.42
N CYS A 179 -2.02 3.01 4.84
CA CYS A 179 -1.62 2.85 6.23
C CYS A 179 -0.67 3.98 6.68
N VAL A 180 0.34 4.32 5.87
CA VAL A 180 1.25 5.45 6.14
C VAL A 180 0.46 6.74 6.32
N GLU A 181 -0.44 7.05 5.40
CA GLU A 181 -1.28 8.27 5.46
C GLU A 181 -2.22 8.31 6.69
N THR A 182 -2.62 7.15 7.20
CA THR A 182 -3.59 7.05 8.31
C THR A 182 -2.91 7.09 9.68
N ILE A 183 -1.65 6.69 9.79
CA ILE A 183 -0.91 6.59 11.06
C ILE A 183 -0.64 7.97 11.65
N GLY A 184 -0.20 8.95 10.88
CA GLY A 184 0.07 10.31 11.36
C GLY A 184 -1.15 10.94 12.05
N PRO A 185 -2.33 11.03 11.40
CA PRO A 185 -3.57 11.51 12.02
C PRO A 185 -4.02 10.72 13.26
N LEU A 186 -3.73 9.41 13.31
CA LEU A 186 -4.00 8.59 14.50
C LEU A 186 -3.11 9.02 15.66
N GLY A 187 -1.80 9.18 15.44
CA GLY A 187 -0.84 9.68 16.44
C GLY A 187 -1.24 11.05 16.98
N ASP A 188 -1.58 11.99 16.10
CA ASP A 188 -2.07 13.33 16.48
C ASP A 188 -3.32 13.27 17.37
N SER A 189 -4.23 12.37 17.06
CA SER A 189 -5.46 12.18 17.84
C SER A 189 -5.15 11.62 19.24
N MET A 190 -4.17 10.75 19.34
CA MET A 190 -3.69 10.19 20.62
C MET A 190 -3.01 11.26 21.47
N ILE A 191 -2.09 12.04 20.89
CA ILE A 191 -1.42 13.15 21.57
C ILE A 191 -2.42 14.15 22.15
N LYS A 192 -3.47 14.50 21.39
CA LYS A 192 -4.54 15.41 21.85
C LYS A 192 -5.37 14.85 23.01
N SER A 193 -5.43 13.53 23.13
CA SER A 193 -6.27 12.85 24.15
C SER A 193 -5.51 12.46 25.42
N LEU A 194 -4.18 12.46 25.38
CA LEU A 194 -3.31 12.10 26.50
C LEU A 194 -3.01 13.30 27.41
N ASP A 195 -2.75 13.00 28.67
CA ASP A 195 -2.20 13.95 29.63
C ASP A 195 -0.76 14.36 29.25
N ASP A 196 -0.34 15.58 29.62
CA ASP A 196 0.92 16.19 29.20
C ASP A 196 2.15 15.30 29.49
N GLY A 197 2.16 14.57 30.61
CA GLY A 197 3.27 13.66 30.96
C GLY A 197 3.49 12.46 30.04
N PHE A 198 2.58 12.21 29.08
CA PHE A 198 2.66 11.09 28.14
C PHE A 198 2.73 11.55 26.67
N LYS A 199 2.42 12.80 26.36
CA LYS A 199 2.37 13.32 24.98
C LYS A 199 3.69 13.15 24.24
N ASP A 200 4.80 13.49 24.89
CA ASP A 200 6.14 13.40 24.30
C ASP A 200 6.65 11.97 24.12
N LYS A 201 5.91 10.99 24.64
CA LYS A 201 6.24 9.56 24.55
C LYS A 201 5.48 8.86 23.44
N VAL A 202 4.50 9.52 22.82
CA VAL A 202 3.77 8.95 21.68
C VAL A 202 4.65 9.06 20.46
N ASP A 203 5.10 7.92 19.98
CA ASP A 203 5.89 7.81 18.77
C ASP A 203 5.27 6.74 17.87
N MET A 204 4.96 7.12 16.63
CA MET A 204 4.40 6.25 15.60
C MET A 204 5.40 6.02 14.45
N MET A 205 6.62 6.58 14.53
CA MET A 205 7.60 6.55 13.43
C MET A 205 8.01 5.13 13.05
N ASP A 206 8.28 4.26 14.02
CA ASP A 206 8.67 2.87 13.74
C ASP A 206 7.61 2.10 12.93
N VAL A 207 6.33 2.39 13.19
CA VAL A 207 5.20 1.77 12.48
C VAL A 207 5.04 2.38 11.09
N GLU A 208 5.16 3.69 10.97
CA GLU A 208 5.14 4.40 9.69
C GLU A 208 6.29 3.92 8.80
N ASP A 209 7.50 3.83 9.33
CA ASP A 209 8.67 3.26 8.64
C ASP A 209 8.45 1.81 8.22
N SER A 210 7.80 1.01 9.07
CA SER A 210 7.46 -0.37 8.75
C SER A 210 6.51 -0.49 7.55
N PHE A 211 5.52 0.40 7.43
CA PHE A 211 4.62 0.41 6.26
C PHE A 211 5.29 1.02 5.03
N SER A 212 6.12 2.05 5.19
CA SER A 212 6.94 2.62 4.10
C SER A 212 7.91 1.59 3.52
N ALA A 213 8.53 0.78 4.38
CA ALA A 213 9.35 -0.35 3.98
C ALA A 213 8.49 -1.43 3.26
N THR A 214 7.29 -1.72 3.75
CA THR A 214 6.35 -2.68 3.13
C THR A 214 5.98 -2.23 1.72
N LEU A 215 5.67 -0.95 1.52
CA LEU A 215 5.39 -0.35 0.21
C LEU A 215 6.58 -0.52 -0.74
N SER A 216 7.77 -0.13 -0.30
CA SER A 216 9.00 -0.22 -1.09
C SER A 216 9.35 -1.66 -1.45
N GLU A 217 9.22 -2.59 -0.51
CA GLU A 217 9.45 -4.01 -0.75
C GLU A 217 8.42 -4.60 -1.73
N ALA A 218 7.14 -4.26 -1.60
CA ALA A 218 6.09 -4.73 -2.51
C ALA A 218 6.32 -4.24 -3.94
N LEU A 219 6.71 -2.97 -4.13
CA LEU A 219 7.10 -2.42 -5.44
C LEU A 219 8.33 -3.15 -6.01
N ASN A 220 9.35 -3.40 -5.20
CA ASN A 220 10.54 -4.12 -5.65
C ASN A 220 10.21 -5.58 -6.03
N LYS A 221 9.29 -6.25 -5.31
CA LYS A 221 8.81 -7.59 -5.65
C LYS A 221 8.01 -7.59 -6.95
N LEU A 222 7.20 -6.56 -7.18
CA LEU A 222 6.45 -6.37 -8.41
C LEU A 222 7.38 -6.21 -9.62
N ILE A 223 8.42 -5.39 -9.50
CA ILE A 223 9.46 -5.21 -10.53
C ILE A 223 10.16 -6.54 -10.80
N ALA A 224 10.60 -7.24 -9.74
CA ALA A 224 11.26 -8.53 -9.87
C ALA A 224 10.37 -9.59 -10.54
N ALA A 225 9.08 -9.63 -10.20
CA ALA A 225 8.13 -10.57 -10.81
C ALA A 225 7.99 -10.33 -12.31
N VAL A 226 7.82 -9.08 -12.75
CA VAL A 226 7.71 -8.73 -14.18
C VAL A 226 9.03 -8.98 -14.91
N GLU A 227 10.16 -8.61 -14.33
CA GLU A 227 11.47 -8.89 -14.89
C GLU A 227 11.72 -10.38 -15.08
N MET A 228 11.46 -11.20 -14.06
CA MET A 228 11.68 -12.64 -14.14
C MET A 228 10.72 -13.33 -15.14
N ARG A 229 9.49 -12.87 -15.22
CA ARG A 229 8.52 -13.36 -16.21
C ARG A 229 8.93 -13.01 -17.64
N SER A 230 9.52 -11.86 -17.85
CA SER A 230 9.97 -11.40 -19.17
C SER A 230 11.09 -12.28 -19.75
N ASN A 231 11.90 -12.88 -18.88
CA ASN A 231 13.00 -13.78 -19.23
C ASN A 231 13.99 -13.20 -20.29
N VAL A 232 13.99 -11.87 -20.51
CA VAL A 232 14.68 -11.21 -21.61
C VAL A 232 16.18 -11.48 -21.61
N VAL A 233 16.83 -11.39 -20.46
CA VAL A 233 18.29 -11.57 -20.34
C VAL A 233 18.70 -13.03 -20.57
N SER A 234 18.02 -13.97 -19.93
CA SER A 234 18.32 -15.39 -20.09
C SER A 234 17.86 -15.93 -21.44
N GLY A 235 16.81 -15.37 -22.01
CA GLY A 235 16.38 -15.66 -23.39
C GLY A 235 17.46 -15.29 -24.39
N MET A 236 18.00 -14.07 -24.32
CA MET A 236 19.11 -13.61 -25.16
C MET A 236 20.35 -14.54 -25.09
N LEU A 237 20.69 -15.01 -23.89
CA LEU A 237 21.84 -15.90 -23.68
C LEU A 237 21.63 -17.31 -24.24
N ARG A 238 20.39 -17.73 -24.52
CA ARG A 238 20.05 -19.05 -25.10
C ARG A 238 20.06 -19.07 -26.62
N VAL A 239 19.99 -17.92 -27.27
CA VAL A 239 20.03 -17.82 -28.73
C VAL A 239 21.39 -18.29 -29.25
N ASN A 240 21.39 -19.13 -30.27
CA ASN A 240 22.62 -19.55 -30.97
C ASN A 240 23.01 -18.53 -32.06
N TRP A 241 23.59 -17.42 -31.61
CA TRP A 241 23.95 -16.29 -32.48
C TRP A 241 24.94 -16.64 -33.61
N GLY A 242 25.66 -17.75 -33.46
CA GLY A 242 26.65 -18.20 -34.47
C GLY A 242 26.06 -19.04 -35.60
N ALA A 243 24.82 -19.54 -35.43
CA ALA A 243 24.16 -20.42 -36.38
C ALA A 243 23.00 -19.74 -37.14
N LEU A 244 22.86 -18.43 -37.02
CA LEU A 244 21.83 -17.70 -37.74
C LEU A 244 22.32 -17.41 -39.18
N ASP A 245 21.54 -17.90 -40.16
CA ASP A 245 21.83 -17.74 -41.57
C ASP A 245 21.15 -16.51 -42.16
N VAL A 246 20.03 -16.08 -41.60
CA VAL A 246 19.23 -14.93 -42.08
C VAL A 246 18.78 -14.10 -40.90
N VAL A 247 18.76 -12.77 -41.09
CA VAL A 247 18.09 -11.83 -40.16
C VAL A 247 16.59 -11.95 -40.40
N GLY A 248 15.86 -12.29 -39.36
CA GLY A 248 14.40 -12.43 -39.41
C GLY A 248 13.71 -11.28 -38.70
N ASP A 249 12.49 -11.57 -38.24
CA ASP A 249 11.77 -10.75 -37.29
C ASP A 249 12.45 -10.80 -35.93
N GLN A 250 11.82 -10.22 -34.89
CA GLN A 250 12.33 -10.27 -33.53
C GLN A 250 12.50 -11.71 -33.02
N SER A 251 13.51 -11.92 -32.19
CA SER A 251 13.71 -13.22 -31.57
C SER A 251 12.62 -13.54 -30.53
N GLU A 252 12.31 -14.82 -30.32
CA GLU A 252 11.26 -15.31 -29.41
C GLU A 252 11.35 -14.72 -27.98
N TYR A 253 12.55 -14.42 -27.48
CA TYR A 253 12.71 -13.83 -26.17
C TYR A 253 12.22 -12.37 -26.12
N VAL A 254 12.31 -11.63 -27.23
CA VAL A 254 11.78 -10.27 -27.36
C VAL A 254 10.26 -10.32 -27.41
N ASP A 255 9.66 -11.23 -28.19
CA ASP A 255 8.21 -11.44 -28.21
C ASP A 255 7.66 -11.82 -26.81
N THR A 256 8.42 -12.63 -26.07
CA THR A 256 8.04 -13.03 -24.72
C THR A 256 8.08 -11.83 -23.77
N PHE A 257 9.08 -10.95 -23.93
CA PHE A 257 9.17 -9.70 -23.19
C PHE A 257 8.00 -8.78 -23.52
N GLU A 258 7.72 -8.54 -24.79
CA GLU A 258 6.58 -7.72 -25.24
C GLU A 258 5.26 -8.21 -24.68
N ARG A 259 4.98 -9.52 -24.79
CA ARG A 259 3.75 -10.13 -24.25
C ARG A 259 3.65 -9.96 -22.72
N THR A 260 4.77 -10.11 -22.02
CA THR A 260 4.80 -9.92 -20.55
C THR A 260 4.46 -8.48 -20.18
N ILE A 261 5.06 -7.52 -20.87
CA ILE A 261 4.81 -6.09 -20.66
C ILE A 261 3.36 -5.74 -21.03
N ALA A 262 2.89 -6.17 -22.21
CA ALA A 262 1.52 -5.93 -22.67
C ALA A 262 0.45 -6.50 -21.72
N THR A 263 0.76 -7.59 -21.00
CA THR A 263 -0.14 -8.17 -20.01
C THR A 263 -0.06 -7.45 -18.65
N ALA A 264 1.14 -7.09 -18.20
CA ALA A 264 1.35 -6.54 -16.87
C ALA A 264 1.04 -5.04 -16.77
N LEU A 265 1.48 -4.23 -17.74
CA LEU A 265 1.35 -2.76 -17.65
C LEU A 265 -0.09 -2.25 -17.54
N PRO A 266 -1.09 -2.77 -18.28
CA PRO A 266 -2.48 -2.33 -18.10
C PRO A 266 -3.01 -2.61 -16.69
N ILE A 267 -2.60 -3.74 -16.10
CA ILE A 267 -2.99 -4.09 -14.73
C ILE A 267 -2.39 -3.10 -13.73
N LEU A 268 -1.08 -2.80 -13.86
CA LEU A 268 -0.40 -1.86 -12.99
C LEU A 268 -1.00 -0.46 -13.13
N ARG A 269 -1.14 0.04 -14.37
CA ARG A 269 -1.68 1.36 -14.65
C ARG A 269 -3.07 1.59 -14.06
N ALA A 270 -3.92 0.56 -14.12
CA ALA A 270 -5.26 0.61 -13.56
C ALA A 270 -5.30 0.45 -12.02
N SER A 271 -4.22 -0.04 -11.41
CA SER A 271 -4.25 -0.45 -10.00
C SER A 271 -3.42 0.41 -9.06
N ILE A 272 -2.33 1.04 -9.51
CA ILE A 272 -1.44 1.87 -8.67
C ILE A 272 -1.44 3.33 -9.13
N SER A 273 -1.02 4.24 -8.25
CA SER A 273 -0.92 5.67 -8.57
C SER A 273 0.09 5.93 -9.70
N ASP A 274 -0.07 7.03 -10.43
CA ASP A 274 0.84 7.42 -11.53
C ASP A 274 2.29 7.58 -11.05
N ILE A 275 2.48 8.02 -9.82
CA ILE A 275 3.81 8.15 -9.20
C ILE A 275 4.46 6.77 -9.07
N HIS A 276 3.75 5.80 -8.52
CA HIS A 276 4.25 4.43 -8.36
C HIS A 276 4.40 3.72 -9.70
N PHE A 277 3.53 3.98 -10.66
CA PHE A 277 3.64 3.45 -12.01
C PHE A 277 4.89 3.99 -12.73
N THR A 278 5.13 5.28 -12.66
CA THR A 278 6.33 5.90 -13.25
C THR A 278 7.60 5.33 -12.60
N PHE A 279 7.62 5.27 -11.27
CA PHE A 279 8.72 4.65 -10.52
C PHE A 279 8.94 3.19 -10.93
N PHE A 280 7.87 2.40 -11.10
CA PHE A 280 7.95 1.02 -11.58
C PHE A 280 8.62 0.95 -12.96
N CYS A 281 8.18 1.74 -13.93
CA CYS A 281 8.73 1.77 -15.29
C CYS A 281 10.23 2.13 -15.29
N GLU A 282 10.61 3.18 -14.56
CA GLU A 282 12.00 3.61 -14.44
C GLU A 282 12.89 2.53 -13.81
N LYS A 283 12.43 1.93 -12.71
CA LYS A 283 13.19 0.88 -12.00
C LYS A 283 13.29 -0.40 -12.81
N LEU A 284 12.23 -0.79 -13.52
CA LEU A 284 12.29 -1.95 -14.41
C LEU A 284 13.31 -1.73 -15.54
N ALA A 285 13.28 -0.57 -16.18
CA ALA A 285 14.25 -0.22 -17.21
C ALA A 285 15.69 -0.17 -16.65
N ALA A 286 15.87 0.45 -15.49
CA ALA A 286 17.16 0.52 -14.80
C ALA A 286 17.68 -0.86 -14.34
N SER A 287 16.80 -1.83 -14.10
CA SER A 287 17.18 -3.21 -13.79
C SER A 287 17.57 -4.00 -15.04
N ILE A 288 16.77 -3.92 -16.10
CA ILE A 288 16.95 -4.73 -17.33
C ILE A 288 18.14 -4.24 -18.17
N ALA A 289 18.25 -2.94 -18.41
CA ALA A 289 19.21 -2.39 -19.36
C ALA A 289 20.69 -2.75 -19.04
N PRO A 290 21.20 -2.62 -17.80
CA PRO A 290 22.56 -3.05 -17.47
C PRO A 290 22.76 -4.55 -17.60
N LYS A 291 21.77 -5.35 -17.24
CA LYS A 291 21.85 -6.81 -17.35
C LYS A 291 21.89 -7.27 -18.82
N LEU A 292 21.10 -6.63 -19.67
CA LEU A 292 21.10 -6.89 -21.11
C LEU A 292 22.45 -6.48 -21.73
N TYR A 293 22.98 -5.31 -21.36
CA TYR A 293 24.30 -4.88 -21.79
C TYR A 293 25.38 -5.91 -21.45
N VAL A 294 25.41 -6.39 -20.22
CA VAL A 294 26.36 -7.44 -19.80
C VAL A 294 26.11 -8.75 -20.54
N ALA A 295 24.84 -9.09 -20.85
CA ALA A 295 24.49 -10.30 -21.57
C ALA A 295 25.06 -10.30 -23.00
N VAL A 296 25.08 -9.16 -23.71
CA VAL A 296 25.71 -9.01 -25.04
C VAL A 296 27.16 -9.52 -25.02
N PHE A 297 27.94 -9.11 -24.00
CA PHE A 297 29.35 -9.56 -23.90
C PHE A 297 29.51 -11.02 -23.47
N LYS A 298 28.48 -11.65 -22.93
CA LYS A 298 28.47 -13.06 -22.58
C LYS A 298 28.12 -13.97 -23.75
N CYS A 299 27.54 -13.42 -24.82
CA CYS A 299 27.22 -14.18 -26.02
C CYS A 299 28.53 -14.58 -26.74
N LYS A 300 28.69 -15.89 -26.95
CA LYS A 300 29.90 -16.46 -27.61
C LYS A 300 29.56 -16.84 -29.05
N ARG A 301 30.54 -16.74 -29.96
CA ARG A 301 30.44 -17.17 -31.37
C ARG A 301 29.27 -16.49 -32.08
N VAL A 302 29.30 -15.17 -32.16
CA VAL A 302 28.32 -14.38 -32.89
C VAL A 302 28.75 -14.28 -34.34
N SER A 303 27.92 -14.70 -35.32
CA SER A 303 28.12 -14.49 -36.75
C SER A 303 27.77 -13.05 -37.12
N GLU A 304 28.09 -12.62 -38.34
CA GLU A 304 27.72 -11.32 -38.88
C GLU A 304 26.17 -11.16 -38.87
N THR A 305 25.45 -12.16 -39.36
CA THR A 305 23.99 -12.23 -39.35
C THR A 305 23.45 -12.20 -37.91
N GLY A 306 24.11 -12.96 -37.02
CA GLY A 306 23.74 -12.96 -35.58
C GLY A 306 23.93 -11.60 -34.93
N CYS A 307 24.97 -10.83 -35.33
CA CYS A 307 25.20 -9.46 -34.84
C CYS A 307 24.07 -8.51 -35.31
N GLN A 308 23.67 -8.61 -36.57
CA GLN A 308 22.57 -7.81 -37.13
C GLN A 308 21.23 -8.13 -36.42
N GLN A 309 20.92 -9.41 -36.20
CA GLN A 309 19.74 -9.82 -35.42
C GLN A 309 19.80 -9.31 -34.00
N MET A 310 20.96 -9.39 -33.33
CA MET A 310 21.13 -8.89 -31.96
C MET A 310 20.90 -7.39 -31.86
N LEU A 311 21.34 -6.59 -32.86
CA LEU A 311 21.09 -5.16 -32.92
C LEU A 311 19.59 -4.85 -33.06
N LEU A 312 18.88 -5.60 -33.91
CA LEU A 312 17.43 -5.48 -34.08
C LEU A 312 16.71 -5.76 -32.76
N ASP A 313 17.04 -6.87 -32.12
CA ASP A 313 16.44 -7.29 -30.84
C ASP A 313 16.70 -6.27 -29.72
N VAL A 314 17.93 -5.79 -29.57
CA VAL A 314 18.28 -4.78 -28.56
C VAL A 314 17.56 -3.47 -28.83
N HIS A 315 17.39 -3.09 -30.11
CA HIS A 315 16.64 -1.91 -30.49
C HIS A 315 15.15 -2.05 -30.10
N ALA A 316 14.54 -3.21 -30.35
CA ALA A 316 13.16 -3.50 -29.99
C ALA A 316 12.95 -3.43 -28.47
N VAL A 317 13.83 -4.08 -27.67
CA VAL A 317 13.79 -4.02 -26.22
C VAL A 317 13.93 -2.58 -25.71
N LYS A 318 14.88 -1.80 -26.27
CA LYS A 318 15.06 -0.38 -25.92
C LYS A 318 13.80 0.43 -26.20
N THR A 319 13.20 0.26 -27.37
CA THR A 319 12.00 0.98 -27.79
C THR A 319 10.86 0.67 -26.83
N LEU A 320 10.65 -0.62 -26.50
CA LEU A 320 9.62 -1.05 -25.56
C LEU A 320 9.84 -0.44 -24.17
N LEU A 321 11.05 -0.52 -23.62
CA LEU A 321 11.38 0.08 -22.32
C LEU A 321 11.12 1.60 -22.29
N SER A 322 11.42 2.29 -23.40
CA SER A 322 11.21 3.74 -23.51
C SER A 322 9.73 4.12 -23.63
N SER A 323 8.91 3.23 -24.22
CA SER A 323 7.46 3.47 -24.42
C SER A 323 6.59 3.04 -23.25
N MET A 324 7.13 2.27 -22.28
CA MET A 324 6.35 1.78 -21.12
C MET A 324 5.54 2.86 -20.41
N PRO A 325 6.06 4.06 -20.11
CA PRO A 325 5.32 5.10 -19.41
C PRO A 325 4.08 5.59 -20.17
N THR A 326 4.06 5.46 -21.51
CA THR A 326 2.95 5.91 -22.36
C THR A 326 1.91 4.82 -22.61
N ILE A 327 2.24 3.55 -22.33
CA ILE A 327 1.32 2.42 -22.54
C ILE A 327 0.13 2.55 -21.58
N GLY A 328 -1.09 2.58 -22.14
CA GLY A 328 -2.32 2.71 -21.36
C GLY A 328 -2.57 4.12 -20.81
N ALA A 329 -1.78 5.13 -21.20
CA ALA A 329 -2.13 6.50 -20.92
C ALA A 329 -3.47 6.84 -21.62
N PRO A 330 -4.39 7.57 -20.96
CA PRO A 330 -5.58 8.05 -21.65
C PRO A 330 -5.13 8.87 -22.86
N THR A 331 -5.60 8.50 -24.05
CA THR A 331 -5.39 9.33 -25.23
C THR A 331 -6.02 10.68 -24.94
N THR A 332 -5.19 11.69 -24.73
CA THR A 332 -5.63 13.07 -24.83
C THR A 332 -5.96 13.30 -26.31
N ASP A 333 -7.15 12.87 -26.75
CA ASP A 333 -7.70 13.34 -27.99
C ASP A 333 -7.86 14.84 -27.86
N GLY A 334 -6.89 15.56 -28.45
CA GLY A 334 -6.96 16.98 -28.63
C GLY A 334 -8.20 17.29 -29.46
N GLY A 335 -9.25 17.72 -28.77
CA GLY A 335 -10.34 18.43 -29.40
C GLY A 335 -9.78 19.71 -30.03
N GLY A 336 -9.64 19.67 -31.35
CA GLY A 336 -9.40 20.85 -32.16
C GLY A 336 -10.65 21.75 -32.23
#